data_ffb146579f43bb26d1f8a5be3cc0c57f
#
_entry.id   ffb146579f43bb26d1f8a5be3cc0c57f
#
_cell.length_a   1.000
_cell.length_b   1.000
_cell.length_c   1.000
_cell.angle_alpha   90.00
_cell.angle_beta   90.00
_cell.angle_gamma   90.00
#
_symmetry.space_group_name_H-M   'P 1'
#
loop_
_entity.id
_entity.type
_entity.pdbx_description
1 polymer ?
#
loop_
_entity_poly.entity_id
_entity_poly.type
_entity_poly.pdbx_seq_one_letter_code
_entity_poly.pdbx_strand_id
1 'polypeptide(L)'
;MNTILICDDDKDIVSALDIYLTSEGYATVKAYDGQDCLRLAEREPVDLILLDVMMPGLDGIRTTAKLRESCNVPIILLTAKSEDSDKILGLNIGADDYITKPFNPIEVIARVKSQLRRYTSLGGKQGGGEANPALLTNGGIALDDGAKSVTVDGEGVSLTPIEYNILLLLMKNPGRVFSTSQIYELVWNDPSLGSENTVAVHIRHLREKLEIDPANPRYIKVVWGLGYKMEKV
;
A
#
# COMPACT_ATOMS: atom_id res chain seq x y z
N MET A 1 8.86 10.22 15.54
CA MET A 1 8.76 8.80 15.91
C MET A 1 7.51 8.29 15.25
N ASN A 2 7.59 7.21 14.45
CA ASN A 2 6.40 6.71 13.75
C ASN A 2 5.56 5.84 14.68
N THR A 3 4.24 5.92 14.53
CA THR A 3 3.25 5.20 15.34
C THR A 3 2.61 4.10 14.52
N ILE A 4 2.62 2.87 15.03
CA ILE A 4 2.05 1.68 14.38
C ILE A 4 0.84 1.21 15.17
N LEU A 5 -0.31 1.11 14.52
CA LEU A 5 -1.51 0.50 15.09
C LEU A 5 -1.45 -1.01 14.83
N ILE A 6 -1.49 -1.78 15.89
CA ILE A 6 -1.51 -3.25 15.86
C ILE A 6 -2.92 -3.70 16.21
N CYS A 7 -3.58 -4.44 15.34
CA CYS A 7 -4.92 -4.94 15.54
C CYS A 7 -5.00 -6.45 15.28
N ASP A 8 -5.24 -7.21 16.34
CA ASP A 8 -5.39 -8.67 16.32
C ASP A 8 -6.22 -9.06 17.56
N ASP A 9 -7.14 -10.02 17.45
CA ASP A 9 -7.94 -10.49 18.60
C ASP A 9 -7.11 -11.36 19.55
N ASP A 10 -5.99 -11.90 19.08
CA ASP A 10 -5.02 -12.62 19.90
C ASP A 10 -4.06 -11.63 20.61
N LYS A 11 -4.26 -11.50 21.93
CA LYS A 11 -3.46 -10.61 22.79
C LYS A 11 -1.99 -10.98 22.85
N ASP A 12 -1.65 -12.26 22.66
CA ASP A 12 -0.26 -12.72 22.68
C ASP A 12 0.46 -12.28 21.41
N ILE A 13 -0.21 -12.31 20.27
CA ILE A 13 0.30 -11.77 19.01
C ILE A 13 0.50 -10.26 19.12
N VAL A 14 -0.49 -9.51 19.60
CA VAL A 14 -0.37 -8.05 19.81
C VAL A 14 0.80 -7.72 20.72
N SER A 15 0.96 -8.47 21.84
CA SER A 15 2.05 -8.24 22.79
C SER A 15 3.42 -8.57 22.19
N ALA A 16 3.53 -9.63 21.41
CA ALA A 16 4.77 -10.00 20.73
C ALA A 16 5.17 -8.93 19.69
N LEU A 17 4.24 -8.49 18.86
CA LEU A 17 4.46 -7.43 17.87
C LEU A 17 4.84 -6.10 18.54
N ASP A 18 4.18 -5.75 19.64
CA ASP A 18 4.50 -4.56 20.43
C ASP A 18 5.96 -4.57 20.91
N ILE A 19 6.42 -5.69 21.49
CA ILE A 19 7.80 -5.84 21.95
C ILE A 19 8.79 -5.66 20.79
N TYR A 20 8.56 -6.33 19.66
CA TYR A 20 9.46 -6.23 18.50
C TYR A 20 9.50 -4.81 17.92
N LEU A 21 8.34 -4.18 17.74
CA LEU A 21 8.27 -2.86 17.12
C LEU A 21 8.81 -1.76 18.05
N THR A 22 8.55 -1.83 19.34
CA THR A 22 9.12 -0.88 20.30
C THR A 22 10.64 -1.03 20.44
N SER A 23 11.20 -2.25 20.35
CA SER A 23 12.65 -2.46 20.32
C SER A 23 13.32 -1.82 19.09
N GLU A 24 12.60 -1.65 17.99
CA GLU A 24 13.05 -0.97 16.77
C GLU A 24 12.78 0.56 16.78
N GLY A 25 12.28 1.10 17.90
CA GLY A 25 12.08 2.53 18.09
C GLY A 25 10.75 3.08 17.57
N TYR A 26 9.73 2.24 17.34
CA TYR A 26 8.38 2.66 16.98
C TYR A 26 7.51 2.89 18.22
N ALA A 27 6.57 3.82 18.14
CA ALA A 27 5.44 3.87 19.05
C ALA A 27 4.35 2.89 18.58
N THR A 28 3.62 2.27 19.50
CA THR A 28 2.56 1.35 19.17
C THR A 28 1.24 1.75 19.81
N VAL A 29 0.14 1.53 19.09
CA VAL A 29 -1.24 1.61 19.57
C VAL A 29 -1.85 0.22 19.36
N LYS A 30 -2.65 -0.26 20.32
CA LYS A 30 -3.18 -1.62 20.32
C LYS A 30 -4.68 -1.62 20.20
N ALA A 31 -5.20 -2.42 19.29
CA ALA A 31 -6.62 -2.72 19.11
C ALA A 31 -6.82 -4.24 19.14
N TYR A 32 -7.99 -4.68 19.53
CA TYR A 32 -8.30 -6.10 19.68
C TYR A 32 -9.53 -6.53 18.88
N ASP A 33 -10.09 -5.63 18.10
CA ASP A 33 -11.15 -5.86 17.13
C ASP A 33 -11.19 -4.76 16.08
N GLY A 34 -11.92 -4.97 14.98
CA GLY A 34 -12.01 -4.04 13.87
C GLY A 34 -12.69 -2.71 14.22
N GLN A 35 -13.64 -2.69 15.17
CA GLN A 35 -14.29 -1.44 15.60
C GLN A 35 -13.30 -0.56 16.37
N ASP A 36 -12.54 -1.16 17.26
CA ASP A 36 -11.52 -0.47 18.03
C ASP A 36 -10.39 0.05 17.11
N CYS A 37 -10.02 -0.75 16.10
CA CYS A 37 -9.06 -0.34 15.06
C CYS A 37 -9.52 0.93 14.34
N LEU A 38 -10.76 0.98 13.85
CA LEU A 38 -11.33 2.16 13.20
C LEU A 38 -11.30 3.39 14.10
N ARG A 39 -11.79 3.23 15.34
CA ARG A 39 -11.84 4.30 16.33
C ARG A 39 -10.46 4.88 16.65
N LEU A 40 -9.45 4.03 16.78
CA LEU A 40 -8.09 4.44 17.10
C LEU A 40 -7.38 5.07 15.88
N ALA A 41 -7.62 4.56 14.68
CA ALA A 41 -7.09 5.14 13.45
C ALA A 41 -7.60 6.58 13.19
N GLU A 42 -8.80 6.93 13.67
CA GLU A 42 -9.34 8.30 13.58
C GLU A 42 -8.77 9.24 14.65
N ARG A 43 -8.45 8.71 15.85
CA ARG A 43 -8.09 9.53 17.02
C ARG A 43 -6.59 9.71 17.21
N GLU A 44 -5.82 8.73 16.82
CA GLU A 44 -4.38 8.69 17.04
C GLU A 44 -3.63 8.98 15.73
N PRO A 45 -2.47 9.65 15.79
CA PRO A 45 -1.64 9.90 14.61
C PRO A 45 -0.91 8.61 14.18
N VAL A 46 -1.62 7.71 13.49
CA VAL A 46 -1.10 6.43 13.02
C VAL A 46 -0.38 6.61 11.69
N ASP A 47 0.82 6.01 11.55
CA ASP A 47 1.63 6.05 10.34
C ASP A 47 1.59 4.71 9.55
N LEU A 48 1.15 3.61 10.21
CA LEU A 48 0.98 2.28 9.59
C LEU A 48 0.05 1.42 10.45
N ILE A 49 -0.71 0.54 9.81
CA ILE A 49 -1.61 -0.40 10.48
C ILE A 49 -1.17 -1.83 10.15
N LEU A 50 -0.95 -2.64 11.18
CA LEU A 50 -0.88 -4.11 11.11
C LEU A 50 -2.25 -4.64 11.52
N LEU A 51 -2.92 -5.38 10.65
CA LEU A 51 -4.32 -5.76 10.83
C LEU A 51 -4.53 -7.24 10.54
N ASP A 52 -4.98 -7.97 11.55
CA ASP A 52 -5.38 -9.36 11.34
C ASP A 52 -6.62 -9.46 10.45
N VAL A 53 -6.62 -10.44 9.56
CA VAL A 53 -7.76 -10.72 8.66
C VAL A 53 -8.89 -11.39 9.43
N MET A 54 -8.56 -12.34 10.30
CA MET A 54 -9.51 -13.26 10.92
C MET A 54 -9.89 -12.83 12.33
N MET A 55 -10.69 -11.76 12.44
CA MET A 55 -11.19 -11.29 13.74
C MET A 55 -12.71 -11.49 13.87
N PRO A 56 -13.23 -11.74 15.09
CA PRO A 56 -14.66 -11.84 15.32
C PRO A 56 -15.37 -10.50 15.11
N GLY A 57 -16.58 -10.56 14.58
CA GLY A 57 -17.42 -9.38 14.34
C GLY A 57 -17.05 -8.62 13.09
N LEU A 58 -16.24 -7.56 13.19
CA LEU A 58 -15.73 -6.82 12.04
C LEU A 58 -14.33 -7.36 11.68
N ASP A 59 -14.28 -8.18 10.64
CA ASP A 59 -13.04 -8.78 10.13
C ASP A 59 -12.09 -7.72 9.53
N GLY A 60 -10.81 -8.12 9.31
CA GLY A 60 -9.80 -7.21 8.81
C GLY A 60 -10.05 -6.71 7.39
N ILE A 61 -10.72 -7.50 6.56
CA ILE A 61 -11.08 -7.14 5.18
C ILE A 61 -12.09 -6.00 5.17
N ARG A 62 -13.17 -6.14 5.94
CA ARG A 62 -14.19 -5.10 6.08
C ARG A 62 -13.65 -3.87 6.81
N THR A 63 -12.76 -4.07 7.78
CA THR A 63 -12.06 -2.97 8.47
C THR A 63 -11.20 -2.19 7.48
N THR A 64 -10.44 -2.86 6.59
CA THR A 64 -9.65 -2.22 5.53
C THR A 64 -10.53 -1.39 4.60
N ALA A 65 -11.67 -1.93 4.14
CA ALA A 65 -12.60 -1.20 3.28
C ALA A 65 -13.04 0.13 3.92
N LYS A 66 -13.46 0.09 5.19
CA LYS A 66 -13.88 1.29 5.93
C LYS A 66 -12.74 2.28 6.17
N LEU A 67 -11.54 1.80 6.50
CA LEU A 67 -10.36 2.66 6.65
C LEU A 67 -10.07 3.43 5.35
N ARG A 68 -10.21 2.78 4.19
CA ARG A 68 -9.96 3.39 2.89
C ARG A 68 -10.98 4.47 2.47
N GLU A 69 -12.14 4.52 3.11
CA GLU A 69 -13.09 5.63 2.93
C GLU A 69 -12.55 6.96 3.48
N SER A 70 -11.66 6.92 4.47
CA SER A 70 -11.20 8.11 5.20
C SER A 70 -9.69 8.30 5.26
N CYS A 71 -8.86 7.28 5.02
CA CYS A 71 -7.41 7.40 5.13
C CYS A 71 -6.62 6.55 4.14
N ASN A 72 -5.41 7.02 3.81
CA ASN A 72 -4.42 6.35 2.96
C ASN A 72 -3.19 5.86 3.74
N VAL A 73 -3.31 5.67 5.04
CA VAL A 73 -2.26 5.09 5.88
C VAL A 73 -1.95 3.68 5.39
N PRO A 74 -0.67 3.27 5.25
CA PRO A 74 -0.31 1.92 4.83
C PRO A 74 -0.94 0.85 5.72
N ILE A 75 -1.55 -0.16 5.11
CA ILE A 75 -2.16 -1.31 5.80
C ILE A 75 -1.44 -2.58 5.36
N ILE A 76 -0.87 -3.31 6.32
CA ILE A 76 -0.33 -4.65 6.13
C ILE A 76 -1.27 -5.64 6.80
N LEU A 77 -1.83 -6.57 6.02
CA LEU A 77 -2.70 -7.62 6.54
C LEU A 77 -1.89 -8.77 7.12
N LEU A 78 -2.30 -9.27 8.27
CA LEU A 78 -1.82 -10.51 8.86
C LEU A 78 -2.82 -11.61 8.52
N THR A 79 -2.40 -12.68 7.85
CA THR A 79 -3.31 -13.72 7.34
C THR A 79 -2.80 -15.12 7.61
N ALA A 80 -3.71 -16.08 7.76
CA ALA A 80 -3.33 -17.49 7.86
C ALA A 80 -2.78 -18.01 6.51
N LYS A 81 -1.85 -18.95 6.55
CA LYS A 81 -1.11 -19.48 5.38
C LYS A 81 -1.98 -20.17 4.31
N SER A 82 -3.23 -20.52 4.64
CA SER A 82 -4.04 -21.45 3.83
C SER A 82 -4.97 -20.79 2.81
N GLU A 83 -5.06 -19.45 2.76
CA GLU A 83 -6.09 -18.80 1.95
C GLU A 83 -5.51 -17.75 1.02
N ASP A 84 -5.02 -18.21 -0.17
CA ASP A 84 -4.63 -17.28 -1.24
C ASP A 84 -5.81 -16.38 -1.68
N SER A 85 -7.05 -16.84 -1.49
CA SER A 85 -8.27 -16.06 -1.69
C SER A 85 -8.34 -14.83 -0.79
N ASP A 86 -7.98 -14.95 0.49
CA ASP A 86 -8.03 -13.83 1.46
C ASP A 86 -6.94 -12.79 1.18
N LYS A 87 -5.76 -13.23 0.74
CA LYS A 87 -4.69 -12.32 0.32
C LYS A 87 -5.13 -11.48 -0.88
N ILE A 88 -5.68 -12.12 -1.90
CA ILE A 88 -6.18 -11.47 -3.11
C ILE A 88 -7.36 -10.55 -2.75
N LEU A 89 -8.27 -10.99 -1.90
CA LEU A 89 -9.41 -10.21 -1.48
C LEU A 89 -8.99 -8.99 -0.65
N GLY A 90 -8.08 -9.16 0.30
CA GLY A 90 -7.55 -8.06 1.12
C GLY A 90 -6.84 -6.99 0.30
N LEU A 91 -6.00 -7.40 -0.64
CA LEU A 91 -5.35 -6.50 -1.59
C LEU A 91 -6.38 -5.80 -2.50
N ASN A 92 -7.40 -6.54 -3.00
CA ASN A 92 -8.48 -5.99 -3.83
C ASN A 92 -9.29 -4.90 -3.11
N ILE A 93 -9.31 -4.88 -1.78
CA ILE A 93 -10.02 -3.91 -0.95
C ILE A 93 -9.13 -2.73 -0.57
N GLY A 94 -7.83 -2.77 -0.90
CA GLY A 94 -6.93 -1.65 -0.73
C GLY A 94 -5.85 -1.82 0.33
N ALA A 95 -5.57 -3.03 0.81
CA ALA A 95 -4.36 -3.28 1.59
C ALA A 95 -3.10 -3.08 0.73
N ASP A 96 -2.01 -2.62 1.35
CA ASP A 96 -0.76 -2.34 0.64
C ASP A 96 0.16 -3.56 0.60
N ASP A 97 0.04 -4.45 1.58
CA ASP A 97 0.85 -5.66 1.67
C ASP A 97 0.19 -6.69 2.59
N TYR A 98 0.75 -7.90 2.66
CA TYR A 98 0.30 -8.93 3.59
C TYR A 98 1.48 -9.73 4.16
N ILE A 99 1.28 -10.32 5.34
CA ILE A 99 2.22 -11.21 6.03
C ILE A 99 1.47 -12.46 6.44
N THR A 100 2.01 -13.63 6.15
CA THR A 100 1.38 -14.91 6.51
C THR A 100 1.77 -15.36 7.92
N LYS A 101 0.78 -15.75 8.71
CA LYS A 101 0.97 -16.40 10.03
C LYS A 101 1.32 -17.90 9.82
N PRO A 102 2.26 -18.49 10.58
CA PRO A 102 3.13 -17.82 11.56
C PRO A 102 4.22 -17.01 10.86
N PHE A 103 4.46 -15.79 11.33
CA PHE A 103 5.43 -14.88 10.73
C PHE A 103 6.74 -14.84 11.52
N ASN A 104 7.82 -14.53 10.80
CA ASN A 104 9.10 -14.20 11.40
C ASN A 104 9.12 -12.71 11.81
N PRO A 105 9.48 -12.35 13.06
CA PRO A 105 9.61 -10.95 13.46
C PRO A 105 10.48 -10.10 12.55
N ILE A 106 11.56 -10.67 12.00
CA ILE A 106 12.44 -9.98 11.05
C ILE A 106 11.68 -9.59 9.77
N GLU A 107 10.80 -10.46 9.27
CA GLU A 107 9.97 -10.17 8.11
C GLU A 107 9.00 -9.02 8.40
N VAL A 108 8.32 -9.05 9.56
CA VAL A 108 7.41 -7.98 9.97
C VAL A 108 8.13 -6.63 10.01
N ILE A 109 9.29 -6.58 10.68
CA ILE A 109 10.11 -5.37 10.80
C ILE A 109 10.56 -4.86 9.42
N ALA A 110 11.01 -5.76 8.53
CA ALA A 110 11.45 -5.39 7.19
C ALA A 110 10.31 -4.77 6.37
N ARG A 111 9.11 -5.37 6.38
CA ARG A 111 7.92 -4.87 5.67
C ARG A 111 7.43 -3.55 6.27
N VAL A 112 7.37 -3.43 7.58
CA VAL A 112 7.03 -2.18 8.28
C VAL A 112 8.00 -1.06 7.88
N LYS A 113 9.32 -1.29 7.96
CA LYS A 113 10.33 -0.31 7.54
C LYS A 113 10.17 0.10 6.08
N SER A 114 9.89 -0.86 5.21
CA SER A 114 9.69 -0.62 3.79
C SER A 114 8.45 0.23 3.53
N GLN A 115 7.31 -0.07 4.17
CA GLN A 115 6.06 0.69 4.01
C GLN A 115 6.19 2.11 4.60
N LEU A 116 6.74 2.26 5.79
CA LEU A 116 6.93 3.56 6.43
C LEU A 116 7.87 4.47 5.63
N ARG A 117 8.97 3.93 5.10
CA ARG A 117 9.88 4.72 4.24
C ARG A 117 9.15 5.29 3.04
N ARG A 118 8.30 4.51 2.36
CA ARG A 118 7.48 4.97 1.24
C ARG A 118 6.47 6.02 1.68
N TYR A 119 5.74 5.77 2.76
CA TYR A 119 4.73 6.69 3.27
C TYR A 119 5.34 8.04 3.67
N THR A 120 6.47 8.05 4.38
CA THR A 120 7.16 9.29 4.77
C THR A 120 7.79 10.01 3.57
N SER A 121 8.31 9.27 2.58
CA SER A 121 8.84 9.87 1.35
C SER A 121 7.74 10.48 0.47
N LEU A 122 6.48 10.07 0.66
CA LEU A 122 5.29 10.60 -0.02
C LEU A 122 4.66 11.81 0.69
N GLY A 123 5.26 12.34 1.76
CA GLY A 123 4.75 13.53 2.46
C GLY A 123 3.70 13.22 3.53
N GLY A 124 3.73 12.06 4.13
CA GLY A 124 2.90 11.69 5.29
C GLY A 124 3.12 12.57 6.54
N LYS A 125 4.19 13.34 6.57
CA LYS A 125 4.42 14.51 7.45
C LYS A 125 5.28 15.50 6.69
N GLN A 126 4.80 16.74 6.53
CA GLN A 126 5.51 17.85 5.91
C GLN A 126 6.94 17.97 6.47
N GLY A 127 7.91 17.74 5.63
CA GLY A 127 9.32 17.97 5.91
C GLY A 127 9.96 18.55 4.65
N GLY A 128 10.20 19.86 4.65
CA GLY A 128 10.73 20.60 3.52
C GLY A 128 12.12 20.12 3.12
N GLY A 129 12.27 19.89 1.83
CA GLY A 129 13.54 19.77 1.14
C GLY A 129 13.29 20.25 -0.28
N GLU A 130 13.98 21.30 -0.71
CA GLU A 130 13.94 21.83 -2.05
C GLU A 130 14.44 20.77 -3.04
N ALA A 131 13.51 20.02 -3.64
CA ALA A 131 13.75 19.30 -4.88
C ALA A 131 12.91 19.98 -5.96
N ASN A 132 13.56 20.36 -7.05
CA ASN A 132 12.90 20.91 -8.23
C ASN A 132 11.83 19.90 -8.69
N PRO A 133 10.53 20.18 -8.55
CA PRO A 133 9.51 19.18 -8.81
C PRO A 133 9.45 18.90 -10.28
N ALA A 134 9.89 17.74 -10.71
CA ALA A 134 9.67 17.27 -12.06
C ALA A 134 8.19 16.90 -12.18
N LEU A 135 7.39 17.82 -12.71
CA LEU A 135 6.01 17.53 -13.11
C LEU A 135 6.08 16.52 -14.27
N LEU A 136 5.62 15.31 -14.04
CA LEU A 136 5.50 14.28 -15.04
C LEU A 136 4.11 14.35 -15.66
N THR A 137 4.03 14.43 -16.97
CA THR A 137 2.73 14.44 -17.68
C THR A 137 2.69 13.33 -18.73
N ASN A 138 1.52 12.72 -18.89
CA ASN A 138 1.25 11.76 -19.95
C ASN A 138 -0.25 11.78 -20.29
N GLY A 139 -0.61 12.36 -21.44
CA GLY A 139 -2.01 12.64 -21.77
C GLY A 139 -2.66 13.55 -20.73
N GLY A 140 -3.79 13.10 -20.15
CA GLY A 140 -4.50 13.81 -19.07
C GLY A 140 -3.90 13.62 -17.67
N ILE A 141 -2.96 12.67 -17.49
CA ILE A 141 -2.34 12.43 -16.19
C ILE A 141 -1.23 13.44 -15.94
N ALA A 142 -1.28 14.13 -14.79
CA ALA A 142 -0.18 14.94 -14.29
C ALA A 142 0.18 14.47 -12.87
N LEU A 143 1.46 14.16 -12.65
CA LEU A 143 2.03 13.73 -11.39
C LEU A 143 3.10 14.73 -10.96
N ASP A 144 2.89 15.40 -9.85
CA ASP A 144 3.87 16.28 -9.20
C ASP A 144 4.59 15.49 -8.10
N ASP A 145 5.83 15.10 -8.38
CA ASP A 145 6.63 14.30 -7.42
C ASP A 145 7.11 15.13 -6.23
N GLY A 146 7.11 16.46 -6.33
CA GLY A 146 7.39 17.37 -5.21
C GLY A 146 6.21 17.50 -4.25
N ALA A 147 5.04 17.79 -4.78
CA ALA A 147 3.80 17.91 -4.01
C ALA A 147 3.16 16.54 -3.69
N LYS A 148 3.67 15.44 -4.26
CA LYS A 148 3.12 14.08 -4.16
C LYS A 148 1.63 14.01 -4.53
N SER A 149 1.25 14.79 -5.52
CA SER A 149 -0.11 14.89 -6.03
C SER A 149 -0.24 14.32 -7.43
N VAL A 150 -1.42 13.78 -7.71
CA VAL A 150 -1.79 13.24 -9.02
C VAL A 150 -3.11 13.85 -9.44
N THR A 151 -3.19 14.26 -10.70
CA THR A 151 -4.46 14.69 -11.31
C THR A 151 -4.69 13.94 -12.63
N VAL A 152 -5.95 13.77 -12.99
CA VAL A 152 -6.39 13.28 -14.30
C VAL A 152 -7.33 14.32 -14.88
N ASP A 153 -7.00 14.86 -16.05
CA ASP A 153 -7.74 15.94 -16.72
C ASP A 153 -8.01 17.15 -15.78
N GLY A 154 -7.07 17.42 -14.85
CA GLY A 154 -7.13 18.51 -13.87
C GLY A 154 -7.81 18.17 -12.55
N GLU A 155 -8.51 17.04 -12.46
CA GLU A 155 -9.18 16.58 -11.24
C GLU A 155 -8.21 15.77 -10.35
N GLY A 156 -8.19 16.06 -9.05
CA GLY A 156 -7.31 15.40 -8.08
C GLY A 156 -7.70 13.94 -7.86
N VAL A 157 -6.71 13.04 -7.89
CA VAL A 157 -6.90 11.60 -7.66
C VAL A 157 -6.15 11.18 -6.41
N SER A 158 -6.86 10.53 -5.47
CA SER A 158 -6.27 9.99 -4.25
C SER A 158 -5.74 8.58 -4.49
N LEU A 159 -4.42 8.41 -4.31
CA LEU A 159 -3.72 7.13 -4.45
C LEU A 159 -3.16 6.67 -3.12
N THR A 160 -3.14 5.35 -2.90
CA THR A 160 -2.35 4.79 -1.80
C THR A 160 -0.86 4.94 -2.08
N PRO A 161 0.03 4.85 -1.08
CA PRO A 161 1.47 4.94 -1.29
C PRO A 161 2.03 3.97 -2.34
N ILE A 162 1.50 2.75 -2.36
CA ILE A 162 1.91 1.73 -3.35
C ILE A 162 1.45 2.09 -4.76
N GLU A 163 0.19 2.47 -4.93
CA GLU A 163 -0.36 2.90 -6.20
C GLU A 163 0.43 4.10 -6.77
N TYR A 164 0.72 5.08 -5.91
CA TYR A 164 1.53 6.24 -6.29
C TYR A 164 2.92 5.82 -6.79
N ASN A 165 3.62 4.93 -6.07
CA ASN A 165 4.96 4.50 -6.45
C ASN A 165 4.97 3.66 -7.73
N ILE A 166 3.96 2.83 -7.96
CA ILE A 166 3.80 2.11 -9.23
C ILE A 166 3.59 3.10 -10.37
N LEU A 167 2.69 4.07 -10.18
CA LEU A 167 2.44 5.11 -11.20
C LEU A 167 3.71 5.91 -11.50
N LEU A 168 4.42 6.35 -10.46
CA LEU A 168 5.68 7.10 -10.59
C LEU A 168 6.75 6.31 -11.36
N LEU A 169 6.92 5.02 -11.05
CA LEU A 169 7.83 4.13 -11.77
C LEU A 169 7.50 4.07 -13.26
N LEU A 170 6.23 3.87 -13.58
CA LEU A 170 5.76 3.75 -14.95
C LEU A 170 5.83 5.09 -15.71
N MET A 171 5.45 6.20 -15.07
CA MET A 171 5.51 7.54 -15.67
C MET A 171 6.94 8.06 -15.88
N LYS A 172 7.90 7.66 -15.03
CA LYS A 172 9.33 7.96 -15.28
C LYS A 172 9.91 7.16 -16.46
N ASN A 173 9.24 6.11 -16.91
CA ASN A 173 9.74 5.21 -17.95
C ASN A 173 8.66 4.89 -19.01
N PRO A 174 8.07 5.88 -19.69
CA PRO A 174 6.98 5.64 -20.62
C PRO A 174 7.45 4.80 -21.82
N GLY A 175 6.65 3.78 -22.16
CA GLY A 175 6.93 2.81 -23.22
C GLY A 175 7.77 1.61 -22.77
N ARG A 176 8.47 1.68 -21.63
CA ARG A 176 9.22 0.56 -21.08
C ARG A 176 8.29 -0.46 -20.43
N VAL A 177 8.49 -1.74 -20.75
CA VAL A 177 7.77 -2.85 -20.11
C VAL A 177 8.53 -3.28 -18.85
N PHE A 178 7.79 -3.43 -17.75
CA PHE A 178 8.28 -3.97 -16.50
C PHE A 178 7.52 -5.28 -16.20
N SER A 179 8.23 -6.34 -15.87
CA SER A 179 7.60 -7.54 -15.35
C SER A 179 6.96 -7.28 -13.97
N THR A 180 6.02 -8.13 -13.59
CA THR A 180 5.41 -8.07 -12.24
C THR A 180 6.48 -8.16 -11.16
N SER A 181 7.46 -9.06 -11.32
CA SER A 181 8.60 -9.20 -10.41
C SER A 181 9.42 -7.91 -10.33
N GLN A 182 9.75 -7.29 -11.47
CA GLN A 182 10.49 -6.02 -11.50
C GLN A 182 9.73 -4.88 -10.84
N ILE A 183 8.41 -4.76 -11.08
CA ILE A 183 7.57 -3.75 -10.40
C ILE A 183 7.61 -3.98 -8.89
N TYR A 184 7.42 -5.24 -8.47
CA TYR A 184 7.45 -5.57 -7.06
C TYR A 184 8.80 -5.22 -6.43
N GLU A 185 9.91 -5.72 -6.96
CA GLU A 185 11.26 -5.45 -6.44
C GLU A 185 11.57 -3.95 -6.35
N LEU A 186 11.23 -3.17 -7.39
CA LEU A 186 11.51 -1.74 -7.43
C LEU A 186 10.60 -0.92 -6.51
N VAL A 187 9.32 -1.33 -6.37
CA VAL A 187 8.34 -0.59 -5.57
C VAL A 187 8.36 -1.06 -4.12
N TRP A 188 8.40 -2.36 -3.83
CA TRP A 188 8.46 -2.88 -2.46
C TRP A 188 9.88 -2.92 -1.90
N ASN A 189 10.90 -2.87 -2.78
CA ASN A 189 12.31 -2.99 -2.43
C ASN A 189 12.59 -4.28 -1.65
N ASP A 190 11.99 -5.36 -2.09
CA ASP A 190 12.03 -6.70 -1.50
C ASP A 190 12.05 -7.74 -2.63
N PRO A 191 12.78 -8.87 -2.51
CA PRO A 191 12.75 -9.91 -3.53
C PRO A 191 11.34 -10.45 -3.77
N SER A 192 10.98 -10.64 -5.03
CA SER A 192 9.61 -11.00 -5.47
C SER A 192 9.25 -12.48 -5.25
N LEU A 193 9.40 -12.99 -4.05
CA LEU A 193 9.02 -14.38 -3.73
C LEU A 193 7.50 -14.53 -3.65
N GLY A 194 6.87 -14.87 -4.77
CA GLY A 194 5.44 -15.26 -4.82
C GLY A 194 4.41 -14.11 -4.81
N SER A 195 4.81 -12.88 -5.12
CA SER A 195 3.99 -11.67 -5.00
C SER A 195 3.44 -11.12 -6.33
N GLU A 196 3.40 -11.93 -7.38
CA GLU A 196 2.93 -11.50 -8.71
C GLU A 196 1.48 -11.01 -8.70
N ASN A 197 0.62 -11.63 -7.90
CA ASN A 197 -0.78 -11.26 -7.75
C ASN A 197 -0.95 -9.87 -7.11
N THR A 198 -0.05 -9.49 -6.20
CA THR A 198 -0.09 -8.18 -5.50
C THR A 198 0.02 -7.02 -6.50
N VAL A 199 0.97 -7.10 -7.43
CA VAL A 199 1.15 -6.07 -8.46
C VAL A 199 -0.09 -5.94 -9.35
N ALA A 200 -0.65 -7.08 -9.79
CA ALA A 200 -1.82 -7.08 -10.67
C ALA A 200 -3.03 -6.38 -10.03
N VAL A 201 -3.23 -6.57 -8.73
CA VAL A 201 -4.31 -5.93 -7.96
C VAL A 201 -4.11 -4.41 -7.91
N HIS A 202 -2.92 -3.92 -7.58
CA HIS A 202 -2.66 -2.47 -7.53
C HIS A 202 -2.73 -1.83 -8.93
N ILE A 203 -2.32 -2.52 -9.98
CA ILE A 203 -2.53 -2.07 -11.37
C ILE A 203 -4.02 -1.95 -11.69
N ARG A 204 -4.85 -2.89 -11.23
CA ARG A 204 -6.30 -2.81 -11.39
C ARG A 204 -6.86 -1.56 -10.70
N HIS A 205 -6.50 -1.32 -9.43
CA HIS A 205 -6.95 -0.12 -8.69
C HIS A 205 -6.48 1.18 -9.36
N LEU A 206 -5.24 1.22 -9.84
CA LEU A 206 -4.75 2.36 -10.60
C LEU A 206 -5.60 2.62 -11.84
N ARG A 207 -5.98 1.57 -12.60
CA ARG A 207 -6.85 1.72 -13.76
C ARG A 207 -8.23 2.22 -13.36
N GLU A 208 -8.82 1.70 -12.29
CA GLU A 208 -10.12 2.16 -11.77
C GLU A 208 -10.12 3.65 -11.40
N LYS A 209 -8.95 4.20 -11.02
CA LYS A 209 -8.79 5.61 -10.62
C LYS A 209 -8.33 6.54 -11.74
N LEU A 210 -7.61 6.03 -12.74
CA LEU A 210 -6.94 6.85 -13.76
C LEU A 210 -7.54 6.71 -15.16
N GLU A 211 -8.23 5.60 -15.44
CA GLU A 211 -8.73 5.29 -16.79
C GLU A 211 -10.24 5.55 -16.86
N ILE A 212 -10.69 6.07 -17.99
CA ILE A 212 -12.15 6.21 -18.27
C ILE A 212 -12.80 4.83 -18.38
N ASP A 213 -12.10 3.88 -19.02
CA ASP A 213 -12.51 2.47 -19.12
C ASP A 213 -11.38 1.56 -18.63
N PRO A 214 -11.44 1.06 -17.37
CA PRO A 214 -10.42 0.18 -16.82
C PRO A 214 -10.21 -1.13 -17.59
N ALA A 215 -11.24 -1.60 -18.32
CA ALA A 215 -11.15 -2.83 -19.14
C ALA A 215 -10.37 -2.58 -20.44
N ASN A 216 -10.47 -1.36 -21.00
CA ASN A 216 -9.75 -0.92 -22.19
C ASN A 216 -8.83 0.27 -21.86
N PRO A 217 -7.83 0.09 -21.00
CA PRO A 217 -7.03 1.17 -20.45
C PRO A 217 -6.29 1.94 -21.54
N ARG A 218 -6.24 3.27 -21.44
CA ARG A 218 -5.51 4.15 -22.32
C ARG A 218 -4.04 4.26 -21.93
N TYR A 219 -3.78 4.35 -20.63
CA TYR A 219 -2.47 4.66 -20.06
C TYR A 219 -1.68 3.43 -19.67
N ILE A 220 -2.23 2.59 -18.78
CA ILE A 220 -1.52 1.44 -18.23
C ILE A 220 -1.86 0.19 -19.03
N LYS A 221 -0.98 -0.19 -19.96
CA LYS A 221 -1.16 -1.36 -20.84
C LYS A 221 -0.55 -2.62 -20.25
N VAL A 222 -1.25 -3.74 -20.44
CA VAL A 222 -0.66 -5.08 -20.26
C VAL A 222 0.09 -5.47 -21.53
N VAL A 223 1.27 -6.05 -21.37
CA VAL A 223 2.00 -6.72 -22.43
C VAL A 223 2.03 -8.19 -22.08
N TRP A 224 1.19 -8.98 -22.76
CA TRP A 224 0.93 -10.38 -22.44
C TRP A 224 2.22 -11.19 -22.31
N GLY A 225 2.36 -11.94 -21.22
CA GLY A 225 3.54 -12.74 -20.90
C GLY A 225 4.77 -11.96 -20.45
N LEU A 226 4.73 -10.61 -20.47
CA LEU A 226 5.89 -9.76 -20.13
C LEU A 226 5.64 -8.83 -18.95
N GLY A 227 4.42 -8.30 -18.75
CA GLY A 227 4.11 -7.40 -17.65
C GLY A 227 3.32 -6.15 -18.05
N TYR A 228 3.70 -4.99 -17.52
CA TYR A 228 2.96 -3.74 -17.68
C TYR A 228 3.86 -2.60 -18.17
N LYS A 229 3.28 -1.64 -18.88
CA LYS A 229 3.94 -0.40 -19.31
C LYS A 229 2.99 0.79 -19.22
N MET A 230 3.56 2.00 -19.12
CA MET A 230 2.86 3.25 -19.43
C MET A 230 2.92 3.48 -20.95
N GLU A 231 1.76 3.61 -21.58
CA GLU A 231 1.69 4.01 -23.01
C GLU A 231 2.02 5.49 -23.14
N LYS A 232 2.72 5.89 -24.20
CA LYS A 232 2.92 7.31 -24.52
C LYS A 232 1.68 7.86 -25.21
N VAL A 233 1.05 8.85 -24.62
CA VAL A 233 -0.20 9.47 -25.07
C VAL A 233 0.00 10.97 -25.27
#